data_5f8bd0d8572d75bfb829147fa6cd1687
#
_entry.id   5f8bd0d8572d75bfb829147fa6cd1687
#
_cell.length_a   1.000
_cell.length_b   1.000
_cell.length_c   1.000
_cell.angle_alpha   90.00
_cell.angle_beta   90.00
_cell.angle_gamma   90.00
#
_symmetry.space_group_name_H-M   'P 1'
#
loop_
_entity.id
_entity.type
_entity.pdbx_description
1 polymer ?
#
loop_
_entity_poly.entity_id
_entity_poly.type
_entity_poly.pdbx_seq_one_letter_code
_entity_poly.pdbx_strand_id
1 'polypeptide(L)'
;MKKLTNRHIVKIIMWSLPVAILAAIAFIMTPSILPESHDGMKRSVVMIECREYYEIVCNGKVIAYCNDIKSDSTLNIVKTEADSDTERKAMVCGCWINKFSFIPSCQGRILTANPFCNNDNLLSMANSNPENIIEKTIAKHEEMFATDKKREAELNYYLDTHNVKDDGYNTIAAYAEENKRKKESLLNSIDILKSLQKEKKIKIRKRNKYTLLYPTTTRKTGRVFCHLLAEESEDAPKGTIVLQTENEFMPEGANSLYTFKVFCLIPEKGDSIAIAGIFGLTEKSTPNAALQKPNVFKGATISTERHDTPPLLAPNGAPIFNRNGFFIGINNKGGIAQ
;
A
#
# COMPACT_ATOMS: atom_id res chain seq x y z
N MET A 1 -34.83 0.36 -62.04
CA MET A 1 -34.03 0.80 -60.88
C MET A 1 -34.21 2.32 -60.70
N LYS A 2 -34.93 2.74 -59.63
CA LYS A 2 -35.09 4.17 -59.30
C LYS A 2 -33.74 4.71 -58.82
N LYS A 3 -33.17 5.74 -59.52
CA LYS A 3 -32.01 6.48 -59.07
C LYS A 3 -32.32 7.12 -57.71
N LEU A 4 -31.63 6.69 -56.66
CA LEU A 4 -31.69 7.39 -55.38
C LEU A 4 -31.18 8.83 -55.60
N THR A 5 -32.03 9.81 -55.37
CA THR A 5 -31.67 11.20 -55.44
C THR A 5 -30.65 11.56 -54.32
N ASN A 6 -29.68 12.42 -54.60
CA ASN A 6 -28.64 12.84 -53.64
C ASN A 6 -29.20 13.27 -52.26
N ARG A 7 -30.43 13.78 -52.23
CA ARG A 7 -31.15 14.12 -50.97
C ARG A 7 -31.49 12.90 -50.10
N HIS A 8 -31.78 11.74 -50.72
CA HIS A 8 -32.04 10.51 -49.95
C HIS A 8 -30.74 9.89 -49.41
N ILE A 9 -29.69 9.98 -50.19
CA ILE A 9 -28.35 9.51 -49.74
C ILE A 9 -27.86 10.34 -48.55
N VAL A 10 -27.97 11.66 -48.60
CA VAL A 10 -27.57 12.57 -47.48
C VAL A 10 -28.42 12.29 -46.23
N LYS A 11 -29.71 12.06 -46.36
CA LYS A 11 -30.58 11.68 -45.21
C LYS A 11 -30.17 10.35 -44.59
N ILE A 12 -29.86 9.34 -45.41
CA ILE A 12 -29.44 8.02 -44.94
C ILE A 12 -28.09 8.17 -44.18
N ILE A 13 -27.14 8.93 -44.70
CA ILE A 13 -25.87 9.19 -44.04
C ILE A 13 -26.07 9.96 -42.73
N MET A 14 -26.92 11.01 -42.72
CA MET A 14 -27.23 11.76 -41.50
C MET A 14 -27.85 10.92 -40.39
N TRP A 15 -28.67 9.91 -40.72
CA TRP A 15 -29.27 9.03 -39.73
C TRP A 15 -28.39 7.81 -39.38
N SER A 16 -27.59 7.31 -40.32
CA SER A 16 -26.71 6.17 -40.07
C SER A 16 -25.47 6.56 -39.25
N LEU A 17 -24.99 7.82 -39.34
CA LEU A 17 -23.83 8.28 -38.58
C LEU A 17 -24.04 8.25 -37.05
N PRO A 18 -25.13 8.80 -36.47
CA PRO A 18 -25.40 8.66 -35.04
C PRO A 18 -25.59 7.21 -34.60
N VAL A 19 -26.23 6.38 -35.43
CA VAL A 19 -26.41 4.95 -35.11
C VAL A 19 -25.06 4.22 -35.12
N ALA A 20 -24.20 4.51 -36.09
CA ALA A 20 -22.85 3.94 -36.15
C ALA A 20 -21.98 4.40 -34.96
N ILE A 21 -22.10 5.65 -34.54
CA ILE A 21 -21.40 6.19 -33.35
C ILE A 21 -21.93 5.51 -32.09
N LEU A 22 -23.25 5.37 -31.94
CA LEU A 22 -23.84 4.66 -30.80
C LEU A 22 -23.46 3.18 -30.78
N ALA A 23 -23.43 2.51 -31.92
CA ALA A 23 -22.95 1.13 -32.02
C ALA A 23 -21.48 0.99 -31.69
N ALA A 24 -20.62 1.94 -32.11
CA ALA A 24 -19.20 1.98 -31.77
C ALA A 24 -19.02 2.23 -30.27
N ILE A 25 -19.74 3.16 -29.67
CA ILE A 25 -19.74 3.41 -28.23
C ILE A 25 -20.22 2.16 -27.48
N ALA A 26 -21.31 1.52 -27.91
CA ALA A 26 -21.79 0.29 -27.30
C ALA A 26 -20.75 -0.84 -27.41
N PHE A 27 -20.08 -0.99 -28.56
CA PHE A 27 -19.01 -1.97 -28.76
C PHE A 27 -17.79 -1.71 -27.87
N ILE A 28 -17.37 -0.44 -27.74
CA ILE A 28 -16.26 -0.04 -26.85
C ILE A 28 -16.62 -0.26 -25.38
N MET A 29 -17.90 -0.05 -25.01
CA MET A 29 -18.39 -0.22 -23.64
C MET A 29 -18.81 -1.66 -23.30
N THR A 30 -18.99 -2.54 -24.29
CA THR A 30 -19.40 -3.93 -24.06
C THR A 30 -18.49 -4.68 -23.07
N PRO A 31 -17.16 -4.58 -23.14
CA PRO A 31 -16.28 -5.21 -22.15
C PRO A 31 -16.50 -4.69 -20.73
N SER A 32 -16.87 -3.41 -20.57
CA SER A 32 -17.10 -2.79 -19.26
C SER A 32 -18.45 -3.14 -18.64
N ILE A 33 -19.37 -3.69 -19.43
CA ILE A 33 -20.70 -4.11 -18.98
C ILE A 33 -20.71 -5.59 -18.58
N LEU A 34 -19.73 -6.38 -19.05
CA LEU A 34 -19.68 -7.80 -18.76
C LEU A 34 -19.11 -8.05 -17.35
N PRO A 35 -19.74 -8.95 -16.58
CA PRO A 35 -19.23 -9.37 -15.29
C PRO A 35 -17.91 -10.12 -15.47
N GLU A 36 -17.01 -9.93 -14.52
CA GLU A 36 -15.73 -10.64 -14.49
C GLU A 36 -15.94 -12.13 -14.20
N SER A 37 -15.28 -12.98 -14.98
CA SER A 37 -15.18 -14.39 -14.67
C SER A 37 -14.27 -14.60 -13.43
N HIS A 38 -14.37 -15.75 -12.77
CA HIS A 38 -13.46 -16.10 -11.67
C HIS A 38 -11.99 -16.02 -12.07
N ASP A 39 -11.67 -16.36 -13.30
CA ASP A 39 -10.29 -16.25 -13.82
C ASP A 39 -9.91 -14.78 -14.08
N GLY A 40 -10.80 -13.98 -14.62
CA GLY A 40 -10.63 -12.53 -14.77
C GLY A 40 -10.38 -11.83 -13.43
N MET A 41 -11.18 -12.17 -12.40
CA MET A 41 -10.98 -11.66 -11.03
C MET A 41 -9.59 -12.00 -10.49
N LYS A 42 -9.11 -13.24 -10.64
CA LYS A 42 -7.76 -13.64 -10.19
C LYS A 42 -6.67 -12.89 -10.94
N ARG A 43 -6.81 -12.72 -12.25
CA ARG A 43 -5.82 -12.03 -13.09
C ARG A 43 -5.79 -10.52 -12.88
N SER A 44 -6.81 -9.96 -12.22
CA SER A 44 -6.81 -8.54 -11.84
C SER A 44 -5.98 -8.24 -10.61
N VAL A 45 -5.67 -9.25 -9.78
CA VAL A 45 -4.98 -9.07 -8.49
C VAL A 45 -3.50 -8.82 -8.70
N VAL A 46 -2.99 -7.87 -7.94
CA VAL A 46 -1.55 -7.56 -7.83
C VAL A 46 -1.11 -7.51 -6.38
N MET A 47 0.20 -7.63 -6.14
CA MET A 47 0.82 -7.44 -4.84
C MET A 47 1.74 -6.24 -4.87
N ILE A 48 1.59 -5.35 -3.88
CA ILE A 48 2.36 -4.12 -3.75
C ILE A 48 3.14 -4.15 -2.44
N GLU A 49 4.44 -3.89 -2.53
CA GLU A 49 5.29 -3.54 -1.39
C GLU A 49 5.23 -2.02 -1.22
N CYS A 50 4.63 -1.57 -0.12
CA CYS A 50 4.60 -0.17 0.28
C CYS A 50 5.71 0.06 1.31
N ARG A 51 6.47 1.13 1.15
CA ARG A 51 7.49 1.58 2.10
C ARG A 51 7.27 3.04 2.41
N GLU A 52 7.35 3.38 3.69
CA GLU A 52 7.25 4.74 4.19
C GLU A 52 8.43 5.04 5.10
N TYR A 53 9.00 6.23 4.95
CA TYR A 53 10.04 6.76 5.83
C TYR A 53 9.98 8.28 5.87
N TYR A 54 10.65 8.86 6.85
CA TYR A 54 10.74 10.30 7.04
C TYR A 54 12.18 10.76 6.86
N GLU A 55 12.38 11.81 6.07
CA GLU A 55 13.62 12.53 5.89
C GLU A 55 13.67 13.73 6.83
N ILE A 56 14.71 13.85 7.63
CA ILE A 56 15.00 15.06 8.40
C ILE A 56 15.91 15.92 7.55
N VAL A 57 15.39 17.06 7.13
CA VAL A 57 16.05 17.98 6.19
C VAL A 57 16.47 19.22 6.92
N CYS A 58 17.73 19.60 6.78
CA CYS A 58 18.25 20.84 7.28
C CYS A 58 18.89 21.65 6.14
N ASN A 59 18.54 22.93 6.02
CA ASN A 59 19.04 23.82 4.96
C ASN A 59 18.91 23.21 3.55
N GLY A 60 17.85 22.43 3.28
CA GLY A 60 17.58 21.79 1.98
C GLY A 60 18.31 20.45 1.77
N LYS A 61 19.20 20.04 2.64
CA LYS A 61 19.91 18.76 2.58
C LYS A 61 19.28 17.73 3.54
N VAL A 62 19.17 16.49 3.13
CA VAL A 62 18.76 15.38 4.00
C VAL A 62 19.93 15.05 4.90
N ILE A 63 19.70 15.08 6.21
CA ILE A 63 20.71 14.81 7.22
C ILE A 63 20.49 13.46 7.88
N ALA A 64 19.22 13.07 8.06
CA ALA A 64 18.89 11.82 8.72
C ALA A 64 17.53 11.27 8.29
N TYR A 65 17.26 10.02 8.66
CA TYR A 65 16.07 9.26 8.35
C TYR A 65 15.47 8.65 9.60
N CYS A 66 14.14 8.50 9.65
CA CYS A 66 13.46 7.71 10.66
C CYS A 66 12.21 7.02 10.04
N ASN A 67 11.76 5.95 10.67
CA ASN A 67 10.63 5.16 10.13
C ASN A 67 9.28 5.61 10.65
N ASP A 68 9.21 6.37 11.75
CA ASP A 68 7.92 6.74 12.35
C ASP A 68 8.00 8.00 13.21
N ILE A 69 6.88 8.72 13.26
CA ILE A 69 6.61 9.79 14.21
C ILE A 69 5.52 9.25 15.16
N LYS A 70 5.88 9.06 16.43
CA LYS A 70 4.97 8.48 17.43
C LYS A 70 3.88 9.48 17.86
N SER A 71 2.80 8.97 18.42
CA SER A 71 1.67 9.78 18.91
C SER A 71 2.05 10.76 20.02
N ASP A 72 3.11 10.49 20.76
CA ASP A 72 3.70 11.39 21.79
C ASP A 72 4.57 12.50 21.20
N SER A 73 4.57 12.64 19.86
CA SER A 73 5.40 13.60 19.12
C SER A 73 6.90 13.36 19.31
N THR A 74 7.32 12.11 19.36
CA THR A 74 8.74 11.72 19.31
C THR A 74 9.05 10.97 18.03
N LEU A 75 10.28 11.10 17.54
CA LEU A 75 10.77 10.29 16.43
C LEU A 75 11.17 8.91 16.94
N ASN A 76 11.07 7.91 16.08
CA ASN A 76 11.69 6.63 16.35
C ASN A 76 13.21 6.72 16.13
N ILE A 77 13.92 5.59 16.12
CA ILE A 77 15.37 5.57 15.91
C ILE A 77 15.72 6.37 14.65
N VAL A 78 16.67 7.29 14.80
CA VAL A 78 17.16 8.17 13.73
C VAL A 78 18.54 7.70 13.29
N LYS A 79 18.74 7.58 11.96
CA LYS A 79 20.01 7.17 11.35
C LYS A 79 20.40 8.12 10.22
N THR A 80 21.67 8.20 9.89
CA THR A 80 22.18 9.00 8.76
C THR A 80 21.92 8.37 7.42
N GLU A 81 21.68 7.05 7.37
CA GLU A 81 21.41 6.30 6.15
C GLU A 81 20.00 5.69 6.18
N ALA A 82 19.37 5.62 5.02
CA ALA A 82 18.09 4.92 4.86
C ALA A 82 18.35 3.42 4.76
N ASP A 83 17.93 2.67 5.76
CA ASP A 83 18.05 1.21 5.83
C ASP A 83 16.73 0.53 6.19
N SER A 84 16.76 -0.78 6.42
CA SER A 84 15.57 -1.55 6.79
C SER A 84 14.92 -1.10 8.09
N ASP A 85 15.67 -0.49 9.00
CA ASP A 85 15.18 -0.06 10.31
C ASP A 85 14.56 1.33 10.25
N THR A 86 14.98 2.14 9.26
CA THR A 86 14.44 3.49 9.02
C THR A 86 13.23 3.50 8.07
N GLU A 87 12.85 2.36 7.48
CA GLU A 87 11.69 2.23 6.60
C GLU A 87 10.59 1.36 7.25
N ARG A 88 9.36 1.84 7.27
CA ARG A 88 8.19 0.99 7.52
C ARG A 88 7.84 0.27 6.23
N LYS A 89 7.56 -1.03 6.32
CA LYS A 89 7.19 -1.86 5.17
C LYS A 89 5.83 -2.48 5.40
N ALA A 90 5.00 -2.49 4.37
CA ALA A 90 3.73 -3.20 4.37
C ALA A 90 3.49 -3.84 3.01
N MET A 91 2.94 -5.06 3.03
CA MET A 91 2.48 -5.76 1.83
C MET A 91 0.97 -5.66 1.74
N VAL A 92 0.48 -5.23 0.60
CA VAL A 92 -0.95 -5.12 0.32
C VAL A 92 -1.30 -5.74 -1.02
N CYS A 93 -2.55 -6.14 -1.18
CA CYS A 93 -3.10 -6.43 -2.49
C CYS A 93 -3.46 -5.13 -3.21
N GLY A 94 -3.68 -5.22 -4.49
CA GLY A 94 -4.30 -4.21 -5.32
C GLY A 94 -4.95 -4.86 -6.52
N CYS A 95 -5.51 -4.05 -7.38
CA CYS A 95 -6.03 -4.52 -8.66
C CYS A 95 -5.65 -3.58 -9.80
N TRP A 96 -5.47 -4.18 -10.98
CA TRP A 96 -5.33 -3.42 -12.21
C TRP A 96 -6.63 -2.70 -12.51
N ILE A 97 -6.55 -1.41 -12.82
CA ILE A 97 -7.69 -0.59 -13.25
C ILE A 97 -7.42 0.07 -14.59
N ASN A 98 -8.48 0.35 -15.33
CA ASN A 98 -8.37 1.10 -16.57
C ASN A 98 -8.03 2.57 -16.31
N LYS A 99 -7.27 3.18 -17.21
CA LYS A 99 -6.93 4.62 -17.17
C LYS A 99 -8.19 5.49 -17.22
N PHE A 100 -9.15 5.07 -18.03
CA PHE A 100 -10.46 5.68 -18.09
C PHE A 100 -11.48 4.67 -17.62
N SER A 101 -12.41 5.11 -16.78
CA SER A 101 -13.41 4.22 -16.15
C SER A 101 -14.24 3.41 -17.15
N PHE A 102 -14.34 3.82 -18.40
CA PHE A 102 -15.19 3.25 -19.44
C PHE A 102 -14.43 2.82 -20.71
N ILE A 103 -13.11 3.07 -20.80
CA ILE A 103 -12.30 2.68 -21.97
C ILE A 103 -11.29 1.61 -21.54
N PRO A 104 -11.17 0.50 -22.29
CA PRO A 104 -10.22 -0.58 -21.98
C PRO A 104 -8.78 -0.14 -22.25
N SER A 105 -8.14 0.50 -21.27
CA SER A 105 -6.77 0.98 -21.35
C SER A 105 -6.18 1.05 -19.94
N CYS A 106 -5.53 -0.02 -19.50
CA CYS A 106 -4.94 -0.08 -18.16
C CYS A 106 -3.69 0.79 -18.03
N GLN A 107 -2.77 0.71 -18.96
CA GLN A 107 -1.50 1.42 -18.94
C GLN A 107 -0.76 1.32 -17.59
N GLY A 108 -0.81 0.14 -16.94
CA GLY A 108 -0.12 -0.09 -15.68
C GLY A 108 -0.69 0.63 -14.46
N ARG A 109 -1.96 1.03 -14.47
CA ARG A 109 -2.62 1.64 -13.31
C ARG A 109 -3.11 0.60 -12.32
N ILE A 110 -2.92 0.88 -11.04
CA ILE A 110 -3.26 0.00 -9.92
C ILE A 110 -4.02 0.79 -8.88
N LEU A 111 -5.16 0.26 -8.44
CA LEU A 111 -5.85 0.72 -7.23
C LEU A 111 -5.48 -0.21 -6.07
N THR A 112 -5.07 0.35 -4.94
CA THR A 112 -4.70 -0.41 -3.74
C THR A 112 -5.05 0.35 -2.46
N ALA A 113 -5.08 -0.35 -1.33
CA ALA A 113 -5.23 0.29 -0.02
C ALA A 113 -3.93 1.04 0.37
N ASN A 114 -4.08 2.17 1.06
CA ASN A 114 -2.95 2.87 1.68
C ASN A 114 -2.74 2.33 3.11
N PRO A 115 -1.68 1.55 3.39
CA PRO A 115 -1.45 1.00 4.72
C PRO A 115 -1.03 2.06 5.74
N PHE A 116 -0.60 3.25 5.30
CA PHE A 116 0.01 4.31 6.12
C PHE A 116 -0.82 5.60 6.21
N CYS A 117 -2.14 5.54 6.01
CA CYS A 117 -3.02 6.71 5.85
C CYS A 117 -3.20 7.61 7.09
N ASN A 118 -2.64 7.30 8.26
CA ASN A 118 -3.00 8.00 9.51
C ASN A 118 -1.95 9.00 10.06
N ASN A 119 -0.85 9.27 9.34
CA ASN A 119 0.29 10.01 9.92
C ASN A 119 0.43 11.48 9.49
N ASP A 120 -0.46 12.02 8.65
CA ASP A 120 -0.28 13.38 8.11
C ASP A 120 -0.51 14.46 9.15
N ASN A 121 -1.43 14.24 10.11
CA ASN A 121 -1.62 15.15 11.25
C ASN A 121 -0.38 15.20 12.14
N LEU A 122 0.27 14.06 12.40
CA LEU A 122 1.50 13.99 13.19
C LEU A 122 2.65 14.69 12.48
N LEU A 123 2.77 14.53 11.16
CA LEU A 123 3.76 15.24 10.37
C LEU A 123 3.56 16.75 10.38
N SER A 124 2.30 17.22 10.28
CA SER A 124 1.98 18.65 10.38
C SER A 124 2.37 19.21 11.75
N MET A 125 2.03 18.50 12.83
CA MET A 125 2.43 18.87 14.19
C MET A 125 3.95 18.87 14.36
N ALA A 126 4.63 17.90 13.77
CA ALA A 126 6.09 17.79 13.79
C ALA A 126 6.77 18.99 13.10
N ASN A 127 6.23 19.43 12.00
CA ASN A 127 6.76 20.58 11.24
C ASN A 127 6.39 21.94 11.85
N SER A 128 5.37 22.02 12.70
CA SER A 128 5.02 23.26 13.41
C SER A 128 6.05 23.63 14.49
N ASN A 129 6.67 22.64 15.14
CA ASN A 129 7.70 22.85 16.14
C ASN A 129 8.74 21.71 16.13
N PRO A 130 9.62 21.66 15.13
CA PRO A 130 10.57 20.58 14.95
C PRO A 130 11.64 20.54 16.07
N GLU A 131 11.99 21.69 16.65
CA GLU A 131 12.98 21.78 17.75
C GLU A 131 12.46 21.05 18.99
N ASN A 132 11.21 21.27 19.37
CA ASN A 132 10.55 20.59 20.51
C ASN A 132 10.49 19.06 20.31
N ILE A 133 10.21 18.60 19.08
CA ILE A 133 10.20 17.16 18.78
C ILE A 133 11.58 16.54 18.94
N ILE A 134 12.62 17.21 18.45
CA ILE A 134 14.00 16.76 18.61
C ILE A 134 14.36 16.68 20.09
N GLU A 135 14.06 17.72 20.87
CA GLU A 135 14.32 17.75 22.31
C GLU A 135 13.63 16.62 23.06
N LYS A 136 12.32 16.45 22.84
CA LYS A 136 11.55 15.33 23.42
C LYS A 136 12.09 13.98 23.02
N THR A 137 12.52 13.83 21.76
CA THR A 137 13.08 12.58 21.28
C THR A 137 14.40 12.27 21.95
N ILE A 138 15.27 13.26 22.12
CA ILE A 138 16.54 13.10 22.84
C ILE A 138 16.27 12.63 24.27
N ALA A 139 15.42 13.35 25.01
CA ALA A 139 15.09 13.00 26.40
C ALA A 139 14.57 11.56 26.51
N LYS A 140 13.68 11.15 25.60
CA LYS A 140 13.15 9.80 25.58
C LYS A 140 14.19 8.74 25.22
N HIS A 141 15.07 9.02 24.26
CA HIS A 141 16.14 8.08 23.90
C HIS A 141 17.17 7.95 25.03
N GLU A 142 17.48 9.03 25.76
CA GLU A 142 18.35 8.99 26.93
C GLU A 142 17.74 8.16 28.07
N GLU A 143 16.43 8.26 28.31
CA GLU A 143 15.70 7.41 29.26
C GLU A 143 15.76 5.94 28.87
N MET A 144 15.49 5.64 27.59
CA MET A 144 15.57 4.28 27.05
C MET A 144 16.98 3.73 27.14
N PHE A 145 18.00 4.52 26.82
CA PHE A 145 19.41 4.15 26.95
C PHE A 145 19.78 3.83 28.38
N ALA A 146 19.36 4.65 29.36
CA ALA A 146 19.61 4.40 30.79
C ALA A 146 18.96 3.09 31.26
N THR A 147 17.74 2.78 30.76
CA THR A 147 17.02 1.53 31.05
C THR A 147 17.74 0.33 30.46
N ASP A 148 18.15 0.40 29.17
CA ASP A 148 18.85 -0.68 28.49
C ASP A 148 20.26 -0.90 29.08
N LYS A 149 20.91 0.14 29.64
CA LYS A 149 22.17 0.01 30.38
C LYS A 149 22.02 -0.76 31.70
N LYS A 150 20.92 -0.55 32.45
CA LYS A 150 20.60 -1.36 33.64
C LYS A 150 20.36 -2.83 33.27
N ARG A 151 19.57 -3.06 32.22
CA ARG A 151 19.31 -4.41 31.72
C ARG A 151 20.59 -5.14 31.28
N GLU A 152 21.52 -4.41 30.63
CA GLU A 152 22.82 -4.97 30.24
C GLU A 152 23.59 -5.49 31.45
N ALA A 153 23.60 -4.73 32.55
CA ALA A 153 24.29 -5.15 33.78
C ALA A 153 23.67 -6.44 34.36
N GLU A 154 22.35 -6.56 34.36
CA GLU A 154 21.66 -7.76 34.79
C GLU A 154 21.92 -8.99 33.88
N LEU A 155 21.92 -8.78 32.57
CA LEU A 155 22.20 -9.83 31.59
C LEU A 155 23.67 -10.30 31.70
N ASN A 156 24.61 -9.38 31.81
CA ASN A 156 26.03 -9.71 32.00
C ASN A 156 26.28 -10.46 33.32
N TYR A 157 25.65 -10.03 34.41
CA TYR A 157 25.74 -10.76 35.68
C TYR A 157 25.27 -12.21 35.54
N TYR A 158 24.16 -12.45 34.82
CA TYR A 158 23.70 -13.82 34.55
C TYR A 158 24.72 -14.62 33.72
N LEU A 159 25.25 -14.03 32.64
CA LEU A 159 26.24 -14.70 31.77
C LEU A 159 27.55 -15.01 32.46
N ASP A 160 27.98 -14.16 33.41
CA ASP A 160 29.20 -14.35 34.18
C ASP A 160 29.06 -15.43 35.27
N THR A 161 27.83 -15.69 35.75
CA THR A 161 27.55 -16.65 36.83
C THR A 161 27.08 -18.03 36.35
N HIS A 162 26.77 -18.18 35.04
CA HIS A 162 26.25 -19.42 34.43
C HIS A 162 27.18 -19.89 33.31
N ASN A 163 27.08 -21.17 32.96
CA ASN A 163 27.84 -21.81 31.90
C ASN A 163 27.02 -21.97 30.62
N VAL A 164 27.69 -22.11 29.48
CA VAL A 164 27.08 -22.36 28.17
C VAL A 164 26.20 -23.61 28.14
N LYS A 165 26.41 -24.56 29.09
CA LYS A 165 25.63 -25.81 29.19
C LYS A 165 24.34 -25.64 30.03
N ASP A 166 24.19 -24.51 30.71
CA ASP A 166 23.01 -24.28 31.56
C ASP A 166 21.79 -23.92 30.67
N ASP A 167 20.64 -24.43 31.08
CA ASP A 167 19.40 -24.16 30.37
C ASP A 167 19.11 -22.65 30.29
N GLY A 168 18.86 -22.16 29.08
CA GLY A 168 18.56 -20.75 28.85
C GLY A 168 19.77 -19.85 28.59
N TYR A 169 21.01 -20.29 28.81
CA TYR A 169 22.21 -19.47 28.59
C TYR A 169 22.25 -18.84 27.20
N ASN A 170 22.04 -19.64 26.14
CA ASN A 170 22.05 -19.16 24.75
C ASN A 170 20.95 -18.12 24.48
N THR A 171 19.81 -18.26 25.12
CA THR A 171 18.69 -17.30 25.02
C THR A 171 19.06 -15.98 25.66
N ILE A 172 19.64 -16.00 26.85
CA ILE A 172 20.11 -14.80 27.56
C ILE A 172 21.27 -14.13 26.80
N ALA A 173 22.21 -14.92 26.26
CA ALA A 173 23.29 -14.40 25.42
C ALA A 173 22.76 -13.67 24.15
N ALA A 174 21.73 -14.24 23.50
CA ALA A 174 21.09 -13.60 22.37
C ALA A 174 20.38 -12.29 22.76
N TYR A 175 19.72 -12.26 23.92
CA TYR A 175 19.12 -11.01 24.45
C TYR A 175 20.17 -9.96 24.81
N ALA A 176 21.31 -10.38 25.37
CA ALA A 176 22.41 -9.45 25.69
C ALA A 176 22.97 -8.80 24.42
N GLU A 177 23.17 -9.58 23.36
CA GLU A 177 23.63 -9.08 22.07
C GLU A 177 22.61 -8.13 21.42
N GLU A 178 21.32 -8.47 21.45
CA GLU A 178 20.25 -7.60 20.95
C GLU A 178 20.18 -6.29 21.74
N ASN A 179 20.27 -6.36 23.08
CA ASN A 179 20.27 -5.17 23.93
C ASN A 179 21.46 -4.26 23.66
N LYS A 180 22.64 -4.84 23.41
CA LYS A 180 23.84 -4.09 23.02
C LYS A 180 23.64 -3.34 21.70
N ARG A 181 23.16 -4.01 20.64
CA ARG A 181 22.86 -3.39 19.34
C ARG A 181 21.85 -2.26 19.46
N LYS A 182 20.77 -2.48 20.25
CA LYS A 182 19.76 -1.47 20.49
C LYS A 182 20.34 -0.24 21.20
N LYS A 183 21.18 -0.45 22.20
CA LYS A 183 21.87 0.62 22.95
C LYS A 183 22.80 1.42 22.05
N GLU A 184 23.58 0.77 21.18
CA GLU A 184 24.43 1.43 20.19
C GLU A 184 23.61 2.27 19.19
N SER A 185 22.47 1.73 18.72
CA SER A 185 21.55 2.45 17.83
C SER A 185 20.92 3.67 18.51
N LEU A 186 20.56 3.57 19.80
CA LEU A 186 20.05 4.71 20.58
C LEU A 186 21.11 5.80 20.76
N LEU A 187 22.34 5.42 21.08
CA LEU A 187 23.45 6.36 21.25
C LEU A 187 23.71 7.14 19.97
N ASN A 188 23.84 6.44 18.85
CA ASN A 188 24.01 7.07 17.54
C ASN A 188 22.84 8.02 17.19
N SER A 189 21.60 7.60 17.51
CA SER A 189 20.41 8.45 17.30
C SER A 189 20.45 9.72 18.15
N ILE A 190 20.87 9.62 19.44
CA ILE A 190 21.05 10.76 20.34
C ILE A 190 22.11 11.74 19.78
N ASP A 191 23.25 11.24 19.32
CA ASP A 191 24.31 12.07 18.77
C ASP A 191 23.88 12.82 17.51
N ILE A 192 23.17 12.15 16.60
CA ILE A 192 22.57 12.79 15.41
C ILE A 192 21.60 13.89 15.83
N LEU A 193 20.66 13.60 16.75
CA LEU A 193 19.66 14.56 17.20
C LEU A 193 20.28 15.76 17.92
N LYS A 194 21.32 15.56 18.76
CA LYS A 194 22.09 16.64 19.39
C LYS A 194 22.82 17.52 18.39
N SER A 195 23.29 16.95 17.29
CA SER A 195 23.86 17.74 16.19
C SER A 195 22.80 18.61 15.51
N LEU A 196 21.60 18.05 15.31
CA LEU A 196 20.47 18.76 14.69
C LEU A 196 19.93 19.90 15.56
N GLN A 197 20.01 19.83 16.91
CA GLN A 197 19.61 20.92 17.79
C GLN A 197 20.37 22.23 17.54
N LYS A 198 21.57 22.14 17.00
CA LYS A 198 22.40 23.30 16.67
C LYS A 198 22.03 23.95 15.33
N GLU A 199 21.22 23.26 14.56
CA GLU A 199 20.87 23.68 13.20
C GLU A 199 19.55 24.46 13.20
N LYS A 200 19.43 25.37 12.22
CA LYS A 200 18.21 26.14 11.98
C LYS A 200 17.49 25.61 10.73
N LYS A 201 16.18 25.85 10.66
CA LYS A 201 15.33 25.47 9.51
C LYS A 201 15.25 23.94 9.29
N ILE A 202 14.98 23.21 10.34
CA ILE A 202 14.70 21.78 10.26
C ILE A 202 13.29 21.56 9.70
N LYS A 203 13.16 20.60 8.79
CA LYS A 203 11.89 20.16 8.22
C LYS A 203 11.88 18.65 8.11
N ILE A 204 10.76 18.02 8.50
CA ILE A 204 10.54 16.60 8.35
C ILE A 204 9.68 16.37 7.10
N ARG A 205 10.12 15.50 6.20
CA ARG A 205 9.41 15.15 4.97
C ARG A 205 9.07 13.67 4.94
N LYS A 206 7.82 13.35 4.72
CA LYS A 206 7.36 11.98 4.45
C LYS A 206 7.75 11.56 3.05
N ARG A 207 8.20 10.32 2.90
CA ARG A 207 8.52 9.68 1.62
C ARG A 207 7.87 8.32 1.54
N ASN A 208 7.21 8.07 0.43
CA ASN A 208 6.60 6.79 0.12
C ASN A 208 7.28 6.21 -1.12
N LYS A 209 7.53 4.89 -1.07
CA LYS A 209 8.00 4.10 -2.22
C LYS A 209 7.04 2.94 -2.42
N TYR A 210 6.62 2.74 -3.64
CA TYR A 210 5.72 1.66 -4.02
C TYR A 210 6.40 0.77 -5.04
N THR A 211 6.29 -0.54 -4.84
CA THR A 211 6.89 -1.52 -5.75
C THR A 211 5.88 -2.61 -6.05
N LEU A 212 5.53 -2.75 -7.32
CA LEU A 212 4.78 -3.91 -7.82
C LEU A 212 5.64 -5.15 -7.70
N LEU A 213 5.08 -6.23 -7.14
CA LEU A 213 5.67 -7.55 -7.06
C LEU A 213 4.87 -8.53 -7.93
N TYR A 214 5.55 -9.27 -8.82
CA TYR A 214 4.89 -10.20 -9.72
C TYR A 214 5.73 -11.46 -9.94
N PRO A 215 5.11 -12.63 -10.24
CA PRO A 215 5.87 -13.83 -10.58
C PRO A 215 6.50 -13.71 -11.96
N THR A 216 7.80 -13.98 -12.07
CA THR A 216 8.49 -14.09 -13.35
C THR A 216 8.37 -15.49 -13.92
N THR A 217 8.68 -15.67 -15.21
CA THR A 217 8.74 -16.99 -15.87
C THR A 217 9.69 -17.96 -15.19
N THR A 218 10.73 -17.46 -14.52
CA THR A 218 11.70 -18.26 -13.75
C THR A 218 11.26 -18.56 -12.32
N ARG A 219 10.00 -18.30 -11.96
CA ARG A 219 9.44 -18.45 -10.60
C ARG A 219 10.20 -17.63 -9.55
N LYS A 220 10.77 -16.49 -9.94
CA LYS A 220 11.33 -15.50 -9.04
C LYS A 220 10.37 -14.30 -8.94
N THR A 221 10.45 -13.56 -7.86
CA THR A 221 9.69 -12.33 -7.70
C THR A 221 10.30 -11.19 -8.51
N GLY A 222 9.61 -10.76 -9.56
CA GLY A 222 9.94 -9.55 -10.32
C GLY A 222 9.50 -8.30 -9.55
N ARG A 223 10.16 -7.17 -9.82
CA ARG A 223 9.91 -5.89 -9.16
C ARG A 223 9.84 -4.77 -10.18
N VAL A 224 8.81 -3.91 -10.07
CA VAL A 224 8.66 -2.69 -10.87
C VAL A 224 8.28 -1.55 -9.94
N PHE A 225 8.95 -0.42 -10.04
CA PHE A 225 8.60 0.76 -9.26
C PHE A 225 7.28 1.37 -9.73
N CYS A 226 6.58 1.99 -8.80
CA CYS A 226 5.32 2.67 -9.09
C CYS A 226 5.35 4.10 -8.56
N HIS A 227 4.72 5.00 -9.31
CA HIS A 227 4.50 6.39 -8.92
C HIS A 227 3.09 6.55 -8.37
N LEU A 228 2.94 7.37 -7.34
CA LEU A 228 1.63 7.77 -6.82
C LEU A 228 0.97 8.74 -7.82
N LEU A 229 -0.24 8.39 -8.28
CA LEU A 229 -1.06 9.25 -9.14
C LEU A 229 -2.12 10.02 -8.35
N ALA A 230 -2.80 9.35 -7.45
CA ALA A 230 -3.88 9.93 -6.67
C ALA A 230 -3.95 9.29 -5.27
N GLU A 231 -4.33 10.10 -4.29
CA GLU A 231 -4.58 9.70 -2.91
C GLU A 231 -5.84 10.46 -2.43
N GLU A 232 -6.81 9.74 -1.85
CA GLU A 232 -8.06 10.28 -1.32
C GLU A 232 -8.74 11.33 -2.24
N SER A 233 -9.00 10.95 -3.48
CA SER A 233 -9.65 11.77 -4.50
C SER A 233 -10.86 11.04 -5.09
N GLU A 234 -11.53 11.66 -6.10
CA GLU A 234 -12.59 10.96 -6.87
C GLU A 234 -12.11 9.65 -7.49
N ASP A 235 -10.84 9.61 -7.92
CA ASP A 235 -10.22 8.41 -8.51
C ASP A 235 -9.65 7.44 -7.45
N ALA A 236 -9.50 7.88 -6.21
CA ALA A 236 -8.95 7.10 -5.10
C ALA A 236 -9.82 7.29 -3.84
N PRO A 237 -10.75 6.38 -3.53
CA PRO A 237 -11.58 6.41 -2.34
C PRO A 237 -10.77 6.54 -1.05
N LYS A 238 -11.40 7.01 0.04
CA LYS A 238 -10.73 7.23 1.32
C LYS A 238 -9.96 6.00 1.81
N GLY A 239 -8.69 6.20 2.15
CA GLY A 239 -7.78 5.13 2.58
C GLY A 239 -7.25 4.27 1.44
N THR A 240 -7.38 4.73 0.19
CA THR A 240 -6.83 4.07 -0.99
C THR A 240 -5.88 4.98 -1.76
N ILE A 241 -5.10 4.39 -2.65
CA ILE A 241 -4.19 5.10 -3.55
C ILE A 241 -4.27 4.52 -4.96
N VAL A 242 -4.09 5.36 -5.96
CA VAL A 242 -3.89 4.95 -7.34
C VAL A 242 -2.42 5.10 -7.70
N LEU A 243 -1.83 4.02 -8.19
CA LEU A 243 -0.43 3.95 -8.60
C LEU A 243 -0.31 3.78 -10.11
N GLN A 244 0.80 4.22 -10.67
CA GLN A 244 1.22 3.98 -12.05
C GLN A 244 2.56 3.25 -12.03
N THR A 245 2.65 2.09 -12.69
CA THR A 245 3.92 1.38 -12.87
C THR A 245 4.87 2.16 -13.79
N GLU A 246 6.18 2.06 -13.56
CA GLU A 246 7.17 2.57 -14.49
C GLU A 246 6.99 1.95 -15.89
N ASN A 247 7.12 2.81 -16.93
CA ASN A 247 6.96 2.44 -18.34
C ASN A 247 5.61 1.79 -18.66
N GLU A 248 4.56 2.10 -17.87
CA GLU A 248 3.22 1.52 -18.06
C GLU A 248 3.22 -0.03 -18.05
N PHE A 249 4.19 -0.62 -17.33
CA PHE A 249 4.37 -2.07 -17.29
C PHE A 249 3.14 -2.78 -16.74
N MET A 250 2.74 -3.85 -17.43
CA MET A 250 1.71 -4.78 -17.00
C MET A 250 2.14 -6.21 -17.38
N PRO A 251 2.06 -7.19 -16.46
CA PRO A 251 2.39 -8.58 -16.78
C PRO A 251 1.46 -9.13 -17.86
N GLU A 252 1.98 -10.03 -18.68
CA GLU A 252 1.17 -10.73 -19.69
C GLU A 252 0.01 -11.49 -19.04
N GLY A 253 -1.18 -11.39 -19.62
CA GLY A 253 -2.39 -12.04 -19.12
C GLY A 253 -3.05 -11.36 -17.92
N ALA A 254 -2.53 -10.23 -17.44
CA ALA A 254 -3.22 -9.44 -16.43
C ALA A 254 -4.56 -8.92 -16.96
N ASN A 255 -5.55 -8.78 -16.06
CA ASN A 255 -6.88 -8.29 -16.39
C ASN A 255 -7.13 -6.96 -15.66
N SER A 256 -7.55 -5.93 -16.38
CA SER A 256 -7.84 -4.62 -15.81
C SER A 256 -9.33 -4.43 -15.57
N LEU A 257 -9.66 -3.91 -14.38
CA LEU A 257 -11.05 -3.72 -13.96
C LEU A 257 -11.56 -2.33 -14.38
N TYR A 258 -12.83 -2.26 -14.63
CA TYR A 258 -13.53 -1.01 -14.92
C TYR A 258 -14.06 -0.41 -13.60
N THR A 259 -13.75 0.85 -13.36
CA THR A 259 -14.17 1.58 -12.15
C THR A 259 -15.47 2.38 -12.38
N PHE A 260 -16.08 2.28 -13.56
CA PHE A 260 -17.28 3.02 -13.90
C PHE A 260 -18.52 2.50 -13.15
N LYS A 261 -19.12 3.36 -12.35
CA LYS A 261 -20.12 3.00 -11.32
C LYS A 261 -21.56 2.84 -11.81
N VAL A 262 -21.88 3.15 -13.10
CA VAL A 262 -23.29 3.11 -13.59
C VAL A 262 -23.94 1.73 -13.43
N PHE A 263 -23.14 0.68 -13.44
CA PHE A 263 -23.61 -0.71 -13.29
C PHE A 263 -23.23 -1.34 -11.94
N CYS A 264 -22.54 -0.60 -11.08
CA CYS A 264 -22.21 -1.05 -9.74
C CYS A 264 -23.45 -0.86 -8.85
N LEU A 265 -24.15 -1.94 -8.57
CA LEU A 265 -25.13 -1.96 -7.52
C LEU A 265 -24.40 -1.77 -6.19
N ILE A 266 -24.76 -0.73 -5.45
CA ILE A 266 -24.30 -0.59 -4.06
C ILE A 266 -24.81 -1.84 -3.32
N PRO A 267 -23.91 -2.63 -2.69
CA PRO A 267 -24.35 -3.86 -2.05
C PRO A 267 -25.22 -3.55 -0.83
N GLU A 268 -26.29 -4.32 -0.67
CA GLU A 268 -27.12 -4.27 0.52
C GLU A 268 -26.63 -5.27 1.56
N LYS A 269 -27.11 -5.12 2.79
CA LYS A 269 -26.80 -6.06 3.88
C LYS A 269 -27.24 -7.48 3.52
N GLY A 270 -26.32 -8.45 3.62
CA GLY A 270 -26.57 -9.86 3.31
C GLY A 270 -26.31 -10.23 1.84
N ASP A 271 -25.95 -9.27 0.99
CA ASP A 271 -25.60 -9.59 -0.39
C ASP A 271 -24.32 -10.44 -0.45
N SER A 272 -24.35 -11.45 -1.34
CA SER A 272 -23.17 -12.27 -1.60
C SER A 272 -22.15 -11.46 -2.39
N ILE A 273 -20.89 -11.51 -1.94
CA ILE A 273 -19.74 -10.90 -2.60
C ILE A 273 -18.66 -11.94 -2.89
N ALA A 274 -17.79 -11.60 -3.85
CA ALA A 274 -16.57 -12.34 -4.13
C ALA A 274 -15.37 -11.40 -3.90
N ILE A 275 -14.33 -11.89 -3.24
CA ILE A 275 -13.09 -11.15 -3.00
C ILE A 275 -11.95 -11.92 -3.64
N ALA A 276 -11.22 -11.28 -4.54
CA ALA A 276 -10.04 -11.90 -5.16
C ALA A 276 -8.78 -11.43 -4.45
N GLY A 277 -7.94 -12.38 -4.00
CA GLY A 277 -6.74 -12.02 -3.24
C GLY A 277 -5.77 -13.17 -3.05
N ILE A 278 -4.61 -12.86 -2.48
CA ILE A 278 -3.59 -13.83 -2.10
C ILE A 278 -3.89 -14.31 -0.68
N PHE A 279 -4.13 -15.63 -0.53
CA PHE A 279 -4.47 -16.22 0.76
C PHE A 279 -3.38 -15.95 1.81
N GLY A 280 -3.79 -15.50 2.98
CA GLY A 280 -2.89 -15.26 4.12
C GLY A 280 -1.93 -14.07 3.94
N LEU A 281 -2.11 -13.23 2.91
CA LEU A 281 -1.32 -12.03 2.76
C LEU A 281 -1.63 -11.05 3.89
N THR A 282 -0.60 -10.65 4.60
CA THR A 282 -0.64 -9.63 5.66
C THR A 282 0.39 -8.54 5.39
N GLU A 283 0.29 -7.42 6.08
CA GLU A 283 1.25 -6.32 5.95
C GLU A 283 2.70 -6.75 6.25
N LYS A 284 2.90 -7.82 7.03
CA LYS A 284 4.22 -8.38 7.39
C LYS A 284 4.69 -9.50 6.46
N SER A 285 3.95 -9.84 5.42
CA SER A 285 4.31 -10.90 4.48
C SER A 285 5.62 -10.57 3.75
N THR A 286 6.32 -11.63 3.30
CA THR A 286 7.54 -11.48 2.51
C THR A 286 7.22 -11.29 1.02
N PRO A 287 8.14 -10.73 0.22
CA PRO A 287 7.97 -10.59 -1.23
C PRO A 287 7.65 -11.89 -1.97
N ASN A 288 8.05 -13.03 -1.43
CA ASN A 288 7.78 -14.34 -2.02
C ASN A 288 6.29 -14.71 -2.04
N ALA A 289 5.45 -14.03 -1.24
CA ALA A 289 4.00 -14.19 -1.32
C ALA A 289 3.44 -13.84 -2.72
N ALA A 290 4.13 -13.00 -3.51
CA ALA A 290 3.77 -12.70 -4.90
C ALA A 290 3.84 -13.92 -5.85
N LEU A 291 4.52 -15.01 -5.45
CA LEU A 291 4.57 -16.27 -6.21
C LEU A 291 3.33 -17.15 -6.00
N GLN A 292 2.50 -16.82 -5.01
CA GLN A 292 1.24 -17.52 -4.79
C GLN A 292 0.19 -17.08 -5.82
N LYS A 293 -0.62 -18.03 -6.27
CA LYS A 293 -1.73 -17.74 -7.18
C LYS A 293 -2.87 -17.08 -6.40
N PRO A 294 -3.43 -15.96 -6.90
CA PRO A 294 -4.64 -15.40 -6.31
C PRO A 294 -5.82 -16.38 -6.35
N ASN A 295 -6.67 -16.30 -5.34
CA ASN A 295 -7.90 -17.08 -5.22
C ASN A 295 -9.11 -16.15 -5.08
N VAL A 296 -10.30 -16.68 -5.40
CA VAL A 296 -11.57 -15.98 -5.18
C VAL A 296 -12.26 -16.60 -3.98
N PHE A 297 -12.56 -15.78 -2.99
CA PHE A 297 -13.23 -16.15 -1.76
C PHE A 297 -14.64 -15.58 -1.75
N LYS A 298 -15.60 -16.31 -1.19
CA LYS A 298 -16.97 -15.84 -1.03
C LYS A 298 -17.16 -15.24 0.36
N GLY A 299 -17.94 -14.20 0.44
CA GLY A 299 -18.36 -13.55 1.67
C GLY A 299 -19.74 -12.93 1.52
N ALA A 300 -20.19 -12.24 2.54
CA ALA A 300 -21.43 -11.46 2.52
C ALA A 300 -21.19 -10.07 3.11
N THR A 301 -22.00 -9.12 2.71
CA THR A 301 -21.99 -7.77 3.22
C THR A 301 -22.68 -7.69 4.58
N ILE A 302 -22.06 -7.05 5.54
CA ILE A 302 -22.67 -6.70 6.84
C ILE A 302 -23.43 -5.37 6.72
N SER A 303 -22.92 -4.47 5.89
CA SER A 303 -23.53 -3.18 5.54
C SER A 303 -23.05 -2.77 4.13
N THR A 304 -23.50 -1.63 3.63
CA THR A 304 -23.02 -1.05 2.36
C THR A 304 -21.50 -0.84 2.29
N GLU A 305 -20.85 -0.69 3.45
CA GLU A 305 -19.42 -0.37 3.56
C GLU A 305 -18.59 -1.46 4.24
N ARG A 306 -19.18 -2.61 4.65
CA ARG A 306 -18.46 -3.66 5.40
C ARG A 306 -18.90 -5.06 4.98
N HIS A 307 -17.96 -6.00 5.09
CA HIS A 307 -18.17 -7.43 4.83
C HIS A 307 -17.73 -8.31 6.00
N ASP A 308 -18.16 -9.57 6.00
CA ASP A 308 -17.90 -10.59 7.02
C ASP A 308 -16.65 -11.44 6.78
N THR A 309 -16.02 -11.27 5.61
CA THR A 309 -14.89 -12.12 5.20
C THR A 309 -13.68 -11.92 6.10
N PRO A 310 -13.12 -13.00 6.67
CA PRO A 310 -11.93 -12.91 7.51
C PRO A 310 -10.72 -12.28 6.80
N PRO A 311 -9.85 -11.55 7.51
CA PRO A 311 -8.67 -10.89 6.92
C PRO A 311 -7.72 -11.84 6.17
N LEU A 312 -7.63 -13.12 6.56
CA LEU A 312 -6.84 -14.13 5.86
C LEU A 312 -7.33 -14.41 4.43
N LEU A 313 -8.63 -14.24 4.19
CA LEU A 313 -9.27 -14.46 2.89
C LEU A 313 -9.48 -13.14 2.13
N ALA A 314 -9.50 -12.03 2.85
CA ALA A 314 -9.69 -10.68 2.31
C ALA A 314 -8.50 -9.79 2.70
N PRO A 315 -7.34 -9.96 2.05
CA PRO A 315 -6.19 -9.10 2.32
C PRO A 315 -6.50 -7.64 1.97
N ASN A 316 -5.81 -6.72 2.67
CA ASN A 316 -5.96 -5.29 2.45
C ASN A 316 -5.63 -4.91 1.00
N GLY A 317 -6.50 -4.14 0.33
CA GLY A 317 -6.39 -3.77 -1.09
C GLY A 317 -6.96 -4.80 -2.08
N ALA A 318 -7.47 -5.95 -1.63
CA ALA A 318 -8.06 -6.97 -2.51
C ALA A 318 -9.33 -6.47 -3.20
N PRO A 319 -9.51 -6.68 -4.53
CA PRO A 319 -10.71 -6.28 -5.24
C PRO A 319 -11.93 -7.10 -4.80
N ILE A 320 -13.05 -6.40 -4.67
CA ILE A 320 -14.35 -6.94 -4.26
C ILE A 320 -15.32 -6.85 -5.44
N PHE A 321 -16.06 -7.92 -5.64
CA PHE A 321 -17.07 -8.06 -6.69
C PHE A 321 -18.44 -8.41 -6.09
N ASN A 322 -19.52 -7.91 -6.69
CA ASN A 322 -20.85 -8.33 -6.31
C ASN A 322 -21.14 -9.76 -6.80
N ARG A 323 -22.32 -10.30 -6.44
CA ARG A 323 -22.78 -11.65 -6.86
C ARG A 323 -22.78 -11.88 -8.37
N ASN A 324 -22.88 -10.82 -9.15
CA ASN A 324 -22.93 -10.86 -10.61
C ASN A 324 -21.54 -10.73 -11.25
N GLY A 325 -20.46 -10.57 -10.45
CA GLY A 325 -19.09 -10.42 -10.94
C GLY A 325 -18.66 -9.00 -11.29
N PHE A 326 -19.48 -7.98 -10.99
CA PHE A 326 -19.09 -6.59 -11.20
C PHE A 326 -18.19 -6.10 -10.07
N PHE A 327 -17.13 -5.40 -10.42
CA PHE A 327 -16.23 -4.75 -9.46
C PHE A 327 -16.97 -3.65 -8.69
N ILE A 328 -16.94 -3.70 -7.37
CA ILE A 328 -17.62 -2.74 -6.49
C ILE A 328 -16.67 -1.94 -5.60
N GLY A 329 -15.40 -2.28 -5.56
CA GLY A 329 -14.40 -1.59 -4.74
C GLY A 329 -13.29 -2.52 -4.26
N ILE A 330 -12.48 -2.04 -3.33
CA ILE A 330 -11.41 -2.83 -2.74
C ILE A 330 -11.60 -2.97 -1.23
N ASN A 331 -11.05 -4.05 -0.66
CA ASN A 331 -11.03 -4.24 0.79
C ASN A 331 -10.09 -3.23 1.46
N ASN A 332 -10.61 -2.48 2.42
CA ASN A 332 -9.83 -1.61 3.28
C ASN A 332 -10.12 -1.94 4.75
N LYS A 333 -9.29 -2.81 5.34
CA LYS A 333 -9.39 -3.27 6.75
C LYS A 333 -10.79 -3.81 7.14
N GLY A 334 -11.41 -4.59 6.23
CA GLY A 334 -12.76 -5.13 6.41
C GLY A 334 -13.89 -4.19 5.97
N GLY A 335 -13.55 -3.02 5.48
CA GLY A 335 -14.44 -2.10 4.78
C GLY A 335 -14.37 -2.25 3.27
N ILE A 336 -15.40 -1.76 2.57
CA ILE A 336 -15.46 -1.68 1.10
C ILE A 336 -15.19 -0.22 0.73
N ALA A 337 -14.00 0.06 0.22
CA ALA A 337 -13.66 1.37 -0.35
C ALA A 337 -14.15 1.41 -1.80
N GLN A 338 -15.11 2.31 -2.07
CA GLN A 338 -15.83 2.46 -3.35
C GLN A 338 -15.45 3.73 -4.09
#